data_dbc3d78f28b49bdc4a9f331f2ba5269d
#
_entry.id   dbc3d78f28b49bdc4a9f331f2ba5269d
#
_cell.length_a   1.000
_cell.length_b   1.000
_cell.length_c   1.000
_cell.angle_alpha   90.00
_cell.angle_beta   90.00
_cell.angle_gamma   90.00
#
_symmetry.space_group_name_H-M   'P 1'
#
loop_
_entity.id
_entity.type
_entity.pdbx_description
1 polymer ?
#
loop_
_entity_poly.entity_id
_entity_poly.type
_entity_poly.pdbx_seq_one_letter_code
_entity_poly.pdbx_strand_id
1 'polypeptide(L)'
;MSAIKEILQDTMADAKSKSHGDDSYKVFKRVESKFARMNRSRLAAKLEEYREGGFQLTTAELFRERHSSERLGKFLRVTGFSRPGPRWEAHHIVSAIHREAVPVRLLISEDDFSIRIDDPDNGTWMPKTKADARPTIYPDAIGHNRIHRQRYYRWLEHAIGALMDEDQVRAFLNTVRSQLLHGNIKDEIKLQQEIDEAEYNDWLKKNI
;
A
#
# COMPACT_ATOMS: atom_id res chain seq x y z
N MET A 1 2.43 -19.19 19.17
CA MET A 1 2.31 -19.23 17.67
C MET A 1 3.16 -20.35 17.05
N SER A 2 4.23 -20.81 17.69
CA SER A 2 5.10 -21.92 17.26
C SER A 2 4.35 -23.28 17.21
N ALA A 3 3.74 -23.69 18.33
CA ALA A 3 3.12 -25.01 18.48
C ALA A 3 2.03 -25.36 17.44
N ILE A 4 1.19 -24.38 17.05
CA ILE A 4 0.14 -24.64 16.05
C ILE A 4 0.74 -24.83 14.65
N LYS A 5 1.86 -24.17 14.36
CA LYS A 5 2.58 -24.31 13.09
C LYS A 5 3.28 -25.67 13.01
N GLU A 6 3.84 -26.15 14.11
CA GLU A 6 4.43 -27.49 14.22
C GLU A 6 3.37 -28.57 14.09
N ILE A 7 2.26 -28.48 14.81
CA ILE A 7 1.14 -29.43 14.70
C ILE A 7 0.60 -29.51 13.27
N LEU A 8 0.48 -28.36 12.56
CA LEU A 8 0.08 -28.34 11.17
C LEU A 8 1.14 -28.94 10.23
N GLN A 9 2.43 -28.72 10.49
CA GLN A 9 3.52 -29.31 9.70
C GLN A 9 3.63 -30.81 9.90
N ASP A 10 3.50 -31.29 11.14
CA ASP A 10 3.50 -32.71 11.45
C ASP A 10 2.28 -33.44 10.88
N THR A 11 1.09 -32.83 10.96
CA THR A 11 -0.12 -33.34 10.33
C THR A 11 -0.01 -33.36 8.79
N MET A 12 0.71 -32.39 8.20
CA MET A 12 1.01 -32.34 6.76
C MET A 12 1.98 -33.45 6.32
N ALA A 13 3.02 -33.69 7.14
CA ALA A 13 3.98 -34.77 6.85
C ALA A 13 3.31 -36.14 6.92
N ASP A 14 2.47 -36.35 7.91
CA ASP A 14 1.75 -37.62 8.11
C ASP A 14 0.67 -37.87 7.04
N ALA A 15 -0.06 -36.81 6.62
CA ALA A 15 -1.03 -36.90 5.52
C ALA A 15 -0.37 -37.13 4.15
N LYS A 16 0.86 -36.67 3.94
CA LYS A 16 1.65 -36.92 2.73
C LYS A 16 2.21 -38.35 2.66
N SER A 17 2.51 -38.94 3.81
CA SER A 17 3.08 -40.28 3.90
C SER A 17 2.03 -41.38 3.75
N LYS A 18 0.77 -41.09 4.09
CA LYS A 18 -0.35 -42.05 3.97
C LYS A 18 -1.12 -41.77 2.68
N SER A 19 -0.65 -42.32 1.58
CA SER A 19 -1.28 -42.23 0.25
C SER A 19 -2.58 -43.04 0.12
N HIS A 20 -3.47 -42.92 1.09
CA HIS A 20 -4.80 -43.51 1.05
C HIS A 20 -5.85 -42.46 1.40
N GLY A 21 -6.46 -41.87 0.38
CA GLY A 21 -7.77 -41.28 0.46
C GLY A 21 -7.82 -39.78 0.20
N ASP A 22 -8.44 -39.47 -0.88
CA ASP A 22 -9.04 -38.17 -1.29
C ASP A 22 -9.67 -37.41 -0.10
N ASP A 23 -10.18 -38.10 0.91
CA ASP A 23 -10.84 -37.50 2.09
C ASP A 23 -9.88 -36.80 3.06
N SER A 24 -8.72 -37.35 3.35
CA SER A 24 -7.74 -36.73 4.24
C SER A 24 -7.19 -35.43 3.63
N TYR A 25 -6.94 -35.43 2.33
CA TYR A 25 -6.53 -34.25 1.58
C TYR A 25 -7.63 -33.15 1.57
N LYS A 26 -8.89 -33.56 1.38
CA LYS A 26 -10.06 -32.64 1.44
C LYS A 26 -10.22 -32.03 2.82
N VAL A 27 -10.11 -32.82 3.87
CA VAL A 27 -10.15 -32.33 5.26
C VAL A 27 -9.03 -31.33 5.51
N PHE A 28 -7.80 -31.66 5.11
CA PHE A 28 -6.65 -30.76 5.22
C PHE A 28 -6.89 -29.43 4.51
N LYS A 29 -7.31 -29.44 3.24
CA LYS A 29 -7.62 -28.23 2.46
C LYS A 29 -8.74 -27.41 3.10
N ARG A 30 -9.72 -28.05 3.69
CA ARG A 30 -10.81 -27.40 4.42
C ARG A 30 -10.29 -26.67 5.70
N VAL A 31 -9.42 -27.34 6.45
CA VAL A 31 -8.78 -26.75 7.64
C VAL A 31 -7.88 -25.57 7.25
N GLU A 32 -7.02 -25.76 6.25
CA GLU A 32 -6.15 -24.70 5.72
C GLU A 32 -6.96 -23.46 5.28
N SER A 33 -8.04 -23.66 4.52
CA SER A 33 -8.90 -22.56 4.05
C SER A 33 -9.66 -21.88 5.21
N LYS A 34 -10.08 -22.63 6.22
CA LYS A 34 -10.71 -22.08 7.42
C LYS A 34 -9.73 -21.22 8.23
N PHE A 35 -8.48 -21.69 8.36
CA PHE A 35 -7.42 -20.97 9.07
C PHE A 35 -7.01 -19.69 8.32
N ALA A 36 -6.89 -19.75 7.00
CA ALA A 36 -6.63 -18.60 6.16
C ALA A 36 -7.74 -17.52 6.29
N ARG A 37 -9.00 -17.96 6.33
CA ARG A 37 -10.16 -17.07 6.53
C ARG A 37 -10.14 -16.41 7.90
N MET A 38 -9.89 -17.18 8.96
CA MET A 38 -9.76 -16.63 10.32
C MET A 38 -8.64 -15.58 10.42
N ASN A 39 -7.48 -15.86 9.82
CA ASN A 39 -6.36 -14.91 9.81
C ASN A 39 -6.70 -13.63 9.03
N ARG A 40 -7.41 -13.77 7.90
CA ARG A 40 -7.90 -12.62 7.13
C ARG A 40 -8.90 -11.78 7.94
N SER A 41 -9.86 -12.40 8.62
CA SER A 41 -10.83 -11.68 9.47
C SER A 41 -10.15 -10.95 10.63
N ARG A 42 -9.18 -11.57 11.30
CA ARG A 42 -8.40 -10.92 12.35
C ARG A 42 -7.60 -9.72 11.83
N LEU A 43 -7.05 -9.84 10.64
CA LEU A 43 -6.28 -8.76 10.05
C LEU A 43 -7.19 -7.63 9.55
N ALA A 44 -8.38 -7.94 9.06
CA ALA A 44 -9.40 -6.95 8.72
C ALA A 44 -9.84 -6.17 9.96
N ALA A 45 -10.14 -6.85 11.07
CA ALA A 45 -10.47 -6.18 12.32
C ALA A 45 -9.34 -5.25 12.82
N LYS A 46 -8.07 -5.65 12.66
CA LYS A 46 -6.93 -4.80 12.99
C LYS A 46 -6.79 -3.59 12.06
N LEU A 47 -7.19 -3.70 10.82
CA LEU A 47 -7.23 -2.56 9.91
C LEU A 47 -8.31 -1.55 10.34
N GLU A 48 -9.51 -2.04 10.69
CA GLU A 48 -10.58 -1.16 11.19
C GLU A 48 -10.15 -0.47 12.51
N GLU A 49 -9.62 -1.22 13.47
CA GLU A 49 -9.06 -0.64 14.71
C GLU A 49 -7.96 0.41 14.41
N TYR A 50 -7.12 0.15 13.42
CA TYR A 50 -6.09 1.08 12.99
C TYR A 50 -6.69 2.36 12.40
N ARG A 51 -7.73 2.26 11.58
CA ARG A 51 -8.43 3.41 10.99
C ARG A 51 -9.19 4.20 12.05
N GLU A 52 -10.03 3.53 12.84
CA GLU A 52 -10.78 4.14 13.93
C GLU A 52 -9.88 4.86 14.94
N GLY A 53 -8.73 4.25 15.27
CA GLY A 53 -7.73 4.87 16.13
C GLY A 53 -7.13 6.16 15.54
N GLY A 54 -7.20 6.36 14.22
CA GLY A 54 -6.74 7.58 13.56
C GLY A 54 -7.56 8.81 13.98
N PHE A 55 -8.87 8.67 14.10
CA PHE A 55 -9.77 9.75 14.52
C PHE A 55 -9.57 10.23 15.96
N GLN A 56 -8.81 9.50 16.75
CA GLN A 56 -8.45 9.89 18.12
C GLN A 56 -7.09 10.58 18.22
N LEU A 57 -6.34 10.63 17.13
CA LEU A 57 -5.01 11.23 17.07
C LEU A 57 -5.09 12.67 16.56
N THR A 58 -4.28 13.53 17.12
CA THR A 58 -4.07 14.87 16.59
C THR A 58 -3.29 14.83 15.28
N THR A 59 -3.43 15.86 14.45
CA THR A 59 -2.62 16.06 13.23
C THR A 59 -1.13 15.84 13.50
N ALA A 60 -0.60 16.33 14.63
CA ALA A 60 0.81 16.18 15.00
C ALA A 60 1.20 14.73 15.32
N GLU A 61 0.31 13.95 15.91
CA GLU A 61 0.53 12.51 16.20
C GLU A 61 0.45 11.69 14.92
N LEU A 62 -0.54 11.93 14.07
CA LEU A 62 -0.65 11.32 12.74
C LEU A 62 0.59 11.61 11.89
N PHE A 63 1.01 12.87 11.83
CA PHE A 63 2.21 13.27 11.09
C PHE A 63 3.48 12.57 11.59
N ARG A 64 3.62 12.33 12.90
CA ARG A 64 4.79 11.68 13.51
C ARG A 64 4.67 10.16 13.56
N GLU A 65 3.58 9.58 13.13
CA GLU A 65 3.38 8.13 13.16
C GLU A 65 4.51 7.41 12.43
N ARG A 66 5.06 6.37 13.06
CA ARG A 66 6.08 5.53 12.43
C ARG A 66 5.46 4.61 11.41
N HIS A 67 5.95 4.68 10.19
CA HIS A 67 5.55 3.78 9.12
C HIS A 67 6.10 2.37 9.31
N SER A 68 5.40 1.38 8.73
CA SER A 68 5.85 0.00 8.63
C SER A 68 5.41 -0.61 7.30
N SER A 69 6.36 -0.83 6.39
CA SER A 69 6.08 -1.50 5.12
C SER A 69 5.52 -2.91 5.31
N GLU A 70 5.83 -3.58 6.43
CA GLU A 70 5.25 -4.87 6.78
C GLU A 70 3.77 -4.74 7.13
N ARG A 71 3.39 -3.73 7.96
CA ARG A 71 2.00 -3.43 8.32
C ARG A 71 1.21 -3.05 7.08
N LEU A 72 1.71 -2.10 6.29
CA LEU A 72 1.10 -1.70 5.02
C LEU A 72 0.89 -2.91 4.09
N GLY A 73 1.90 -3.75 3.90
CA GLY A 73 1.78 -4.94 3.06
C GLY A 73 0.78 -5.98 3.57
N LYS A 74 0.53 -6.08 4.89
CA LYS A 74 -0.54 -6.89 5.46
C LYS A 74 -1.91 -6.29 5.16
N PHE A 75 -2.07 -4.98 5.32
CA PHE A 75 -3.31 -4.26 5.06
C PHE A 75 -3.66 -4.25 3.57
N LEU A 76 -2.70 -4.04 2.67
CA LEU A 76 -2.91 -4.19 1.23
C LEU A 76 -3.48 -5.56 0.86
N ARG A 77 -2.94 -6.64 1.45
CA ARG A 77 -3.44 -8.01 1.17
C ARG A 77 -4.86 -8.24 1.68
N VAL A 78 -5.21 -7.70 2.83
CA VAL A 78 -6.57 -7.89 3.37
C VAL A 78 -7.61 -7.09 2.60
N THR A 79 -7.23 -5.95 2.03
CA THR A 79 -8.09 -5.14 1.14
C THR A 79 -8.12 -5.64 -0.32
N GLY A 80 -7.51 -6.80 -0.60
CA GLY A 80 -7.60 -7.45 -1.90
C GLY A 80 -6.40 -7.22 -2.83
N PHE A 81 -5.44 -6.38 -2.43
CA PHE A 81 -4.24 -6.13 -3.23
C PHE A 81 -3.15 -7.15 -2.94
N SER A 82 -3.13 -8.25 -3.69
CA SER A 82 -2.10 -9.27 -3.57
C SER A 82 -0.76 -8.77 -4.10
N ARG A 83 0.34 -9.20 -3.45
CA ARG A 83 1.69 -8.89 -3.91
C ARG A 83 1.96 -9.52 -5.28
N PRO A 84 2.25 -8.75 -6.33
CA PRO A 84 2.36 -9.29 -7.71
C PRO A 84 3.59 -10.17 -7.95
N GLY A 85 4.64 -10.02 -7.16
CA GLY A 85 5.87 -10.81 -7.34
C GLY A 85 6.85 -10.67 -6.18
N PRO A 86 7.90 -11.51 -6.13
CA PRO A 86 8.85 -11.55 -5.01
C PRO A 86 9.70 -10.27 -4.90
N ARG A 87 9.94 -9.58 -6.02
CA ARG A 87 10.71 -8.33 -6.06
C ARG A 87 9.82 -7.08 -6.05
N TRP A 88 8.61 -7.19 -5.49
CA TRP A 88 7.69 -6.09 -5.26
C TRP A 88 7.68 -5.75 -3.78
N GLU A 89 7.59 -4.48 -3.45
CA GLU A 89 7.62 -3.95 -2.09
C GLU A 89 6.34 -3.16 -1.81
N ALA A 90 5.87 -3.21 -0.56
CA ALA A 90 4.81 -2.31 -0.12
C ALA A 90 5.38 -0.89 -0.04
N HIS A 91 4.75 0.03 -0.75
CA HIS A 91 5.18 1.40 -0.94
C HIS A 91 4.08 2.36 -0.49
N HIS A 92 4.46 3.39 0.25
CA HIS A 92 3.58 4.49 0.64
C HIS A 92 3.50 5.49 -0.52
N ILE A 93 2.30 5.82 -0.99
CA ILE A 93 2.05 6.84 -2.01
C ILE A 93 2.54 8.19 -1.49
N VAL A 94 2.09 8.56 -0.30
CA VAL A 94 2.65 9.68 0.47
C VAL A 94 3.69 9.12 1.44
N SER A 95 4.96 9.42 1.21
CA SER A 95 6.07 8.84 1.98
C SER A 95 6.15 9.39 3.40
N ALA A 96 6.50 8.50 4.35
CA ALA A 96 6.76 8.86 5.74
C ALA A 96 8.15 9.46 5.99
N ILE A 97 9.13 9.19 5.11
CA ILE A 97 10.55 9.45 5.37
C ILE A 97 11.18 10.45 4.42
N HIS A 98 10.60 10.67 3.24
CA HIS A 98 11.15 11.62 2.28
C HIS A 98 10.84 13.06 2.69
N ARG A 99 11.87 13.91 2.71
CA ARG A 99 11.75 15.32 3.07
C ARG A 99 10.76 16.05 2.17
N GLU A 100 10.78 15.74 0.90
CA GLU A 100 9.92 16.35 -0.12
C GLU A 100 8.43 15.99 0.06
N ALA A 101 8.15 14.91 0.79
CA ALA A 101 6.78 14.48 1.10
C ALA A 101 6.17 15.19 2.34
N VAL A 102 6.95 15.98 3.07
CA VAL A 102 6.50 16.63 4.32
C VAL A 102 5.22 17.44 4.13
N PRO A 103 5.10 18.33 3.12
CA PRO A 103 3.87 19.10 2.94
C PRO A 103 2.63 18.24 2.70
N VAL A 104 2.71 17.31 1.75
CA VAL A 104 1.58 16.42 1.45
C VAL A 104 1.27 15.45 2.59
N ARG A 105 2.28 15.07 3.39
CA ARG A 105 2.06 14.25 4.59
C ARG A 105 1.32 15.04 5.67
N LEU A 106 1.58 16.32 5.83
CA LEU A 106 0.82 17.19 6.73
C LEU A 106 -0.65 17.25 6.28
N LEU A 107 -0.90 17.47 5.00
CA LEU A 107 -2.28 17.53 4.46
C LEU A 107 -3.07 16.25 4.80
N ILE A 108 -2.57 15.05 4.50
CA ILE A 108 -3.30 13.81 4.78
C ILE A 108 -3.47 13.52 6.28
N SER A 109 -2.71 14.23 7.13
CA SER A 109 -2.79 14.14 8.59
C SER A 109 -3.74 15.16 9.21
N GLU A 110 -4.31 16.09 8.43
CA GLU A 110 -5.28 17.06 8.94
C GLU A 110 -6.54 16.39 9.45
N ASP A 111 -7.23 17.04 10.38
CA ASP A 111 -8.40 16.49 11.08
C ASP A 111 -9.53 16.12 10.11
N ASP A 112 -9.68 16.85 9.00
CA ASP A 112 -10.67 16.60 7.96
C ASP A 112 -10.40 15.32 7.16
N PHE A 113 -9.16 14.84 7.14
CA PHE A 113 -8.77 13.64 6.38
C PHE A 113 -8.36 12.48 7.26
N SER A 114 -7.61 12.72 8.33
CA SER A 114 -7.17 11.75 9.35
C SER A 114 -6.59 10.44 8.77
N ILE A 115 -5.94 10.51 7.59
CA ILE A 115 -5.41 9.33 6.91
C ILE A 115 -4.07 8.93 7.53
N ARG A 116 -4.03 7.76 8.13
CA ARG A 116 -2.82 7.21 8.76
C ARG A 116 -1.81 6.75 7.71
N ILE A 117 -0.53 6.83 8.09
CA ILE A 117 0.58 6.59 7.14
C ILE A 117 0.56 5.20 6.52
N ASP A 118 0.20 4.14 7.28
CA ASP A 118 0.13 2.76 6.79
C ASP A 118 -1.29 2.34 6.39
N ASP A 119 -2.21 3.30 6.22
CA ASP A 119 -3.51 2.99 5.62
C ASP A 119 -3.31 2.40 4.21
N PRO A 120 -4.00 1.31 3.86
CA PRO A 120 -3.85 0.70 2.55
C PRO A 120 -4.26 1.62 1.39
N ASP A 121 -5.08 2.67 1.64
CA ASP A 121 -5.37 3.66 0.60
C ASP A 121 -4.15 4.54 0.29
N ASN A 122 -3.30 4.81 1.29
CA ASN A 122 -1.98 5.41 1.08
C ASN A 122 -0.92 4.41 0.61
N GLY A 123 -1.30 3.24 0.09
CA GLY A 123 -0.38 2.17 -0.22
C GLY A 123 -0.54 1.56 -1.60
N THR A 124 0.54 1.04 -2.12
CA THR A 124 0.58 0.21 -3.34
C THR A 124 1.69 -0.81 -3.27
N TRP A 125 1.63 -1.82 -4.13
CA TRP A 125 2.79 -2.64 -4.42
C TRP A 125 3.58 -2.01 -5.56
N MET A 126 4.90 -1.89 -5.42
CA MET A 126 5.77 -1.41 -6.49
C MET A 126 6.92 -2.38 -6.76
N PRO A 127 7.27 -2.62 -8.04
CA PRO A 127 8.47 -3.37 -8.36
C PRO A 127 9.70 -2.55 -7.95
N LYS A 128 10.76 -3.19 -7.45
CA LYS A 128 12.02 -2.48 -7.10
C LYS A 128 12.56 -1.67 -8.27
N THR A 129 12.51 -2.25 -9.45
CA THR A 129 12.91 -1.62 -10.72
C THR A 129 11.87 -1.89 -11.80
N LYS A 130 11.91 -1.14 -12.91
CA LYS A 130 11.02 -1.38 -14.07
C LYS A 130 11.14 -2.81 -14.61
N ALA A 131 12.33 -3.41 -14.57
CA ALA A 131 12.55 -4.79 -15.03
C ALA A 131 11.80 -5.82 -14.17
N ASP A 132 11.63 -5.55 -12.87
CA ASP A 132 10.94 -6.43 -11.93
C ASP A 132 9.40 -6.40 -12.09
N ALA A 133 8.86 -5.51 -12.91
CA ALA A 133 7.46 -5.48 -13.28
C ALA A 133 7.06 -6.66 -14.16
N ARG A 134 8.01 -7.20 -14.94
CA ARG A 134 7.81 -8.34 -15.84
C ARG A 134 8.40 -9.62 -15.22
N PRO A 135 7.78 -10.77 -15.37
CA PRO A 135 6.49 -11.09 -15.98
C PRO A 135 5.34 -11.10 -14.94
N THR A 136 4.73 -9.98 -14.64
CA THR A 136 3.61 -9.88 -13.71
C THR A 136 2.35 -9.37 -14.41
N ILE A 137 1.24 -9.30 -13.66
CA ILE A 137 -0.02 -8.73 -14.14
C ILE A 137 0.06 -7.22 -14.39
N TYR A 138 1.13 -6.55 -13.93
CA TYR A 138 1.38 -5.13 -14.13
C TYR A 138 2.73 -4.89 -14.85
N PRO A 139 2.84 -5.24 -16.15
CA PRO A 139 4.12 -5.16 -16.88
C PRO A 139 4.61 -3.72 -17.07
N ASP A 140 3.72 -2.75 -16.96
CA ASP A 140 4.02 -1.33 -17.13
C ASP A 140 4.20 -0.56 -15.83
N ALA A 141 4.08 -1.23 -14.67
CA ALA A 141 4.26 -0.61 -13.37
C ALA A 141 5.57 0.20 -13.27
N ILE A 142 5.48 1.33 -12.59
CA ILE A 142 6.62 2.21 -12.36
C ILE A 142 7.55 1.57 -11.33
N GLY A 143 8.86 1.56 -11.59
CA GLY A 143 9.84 1.10 -10.61
C GLY A 143 9.92 2.02 -9.40
N HIS A 144 9.99 1.44 -8.19
CA HIS A 144 10.07 2.16 -6.93
C HIS A 144 11.16 3.24 -6.92
N ASN A 145 12.30 2.95 -7.55
CA ASN A 145 13.43 3.87 -7.66
C ASN A 145 13.16 5.12 -8.53
N ARG A 146 11.99 5.23 -9.16
CA ARG A 146 11.65 6.33 -10.09
C ARG A 146 10.65 7.33 -9.52
N ILE A 147 10.08 7.08 -8.33
CA ILE A 147 8.94 7.86 -7.84
C ILE A 147 9.28 8.86 -6.72
N HIS A 148 10.33 8.63 -5.94
CA HIS A 148 10.71 9.56 -4.86
C HIS A 148 11.37 10.83 -5.43
N ARG A 149 10.55 11.74 -5.96
CA ARG A 149 10.97 12.99 -6.62
C ARG A 149 10.20 14.17 -6.05
N GLN A 150 10.80 15.34 -6.03
CA GLN A 150 10.15 16.55 -5.54
C GLN A 150 8.88 16.84 -6.35
N ARG A 151 8.92 16.74 -7.68
CA ARG A 151 7.76 16.94 -8.57
C ARG A 151 6.60 16.02 -8.24
N TYR A 152 6.87 14.74 -7.92
CA TYR A 152 5.84 13.79 -7.54
C TYR A 152 5.11 14.23 -6.27
N TYR A 153 5.83 14.64 -5.24
CA TYR A 153 5.22 15.06 -3.98
C TYR A 153 4.51 16.40 -4.10
N ARG A 154 5.04 17.34 -4.90
CA ARG A 154 4.36 18.61 -5.20
C ARG A 154 3.07 18.39 -5.99
N TRP A 155 3.07 17.43 -6.93
CA TRP A 155 1.84 17.03 -7.61
C TRP A 155 0.80 16.46 -6.66
N LEU A 156 1.18 15.56 -5.74
CA LEU A 156 0.28 15.03 -4.71
C LEU A 156 -0.25 16.14 -3.80
N GLU A 157 0.63 17.02 -3.32
CA GLU A 157 0.29 18.16 -2.47
C GLU A 157 -0.77 19.06 -3.13
N HIS A 158 -0.53 19.44 -4.39
CA HIS A 158 -1.47 20.28 -5.13
C HIS A 158 -2.83 19.59 -5.35
N ALA A 159 -2.82 18.33 -5.76
CA ALA A 159 -4.04 17.60 -6.02
C ALA A 159 -4.86 17.35 -4.72
N ILE A 160 -4.20 16.92 -3.64
CA ILE A 160 -4.88 16.67 -2.35
C ILE A 160 -5.36 17.98 -1.72
N GLY A 161 -4.59 19.07 -1.82
CA GLY A 161 -4.98 20.37 -1.29
C GLY A 161 -6.20 21.02 -1.96
N ALA A 162 -6.64 20.47 -3.10
CA ALA A 162 -7.88 20.87 -3.77
C ALA A 162 -9.11 20.03 -3.36
N LEU A 163 -8.93 18.98 -2.54
CA LEU A 163 -9.99 18.07 -2.11
C LEU A 163 -10.61 18.54 -0.79
N MET A 164 -11.86 18.17 -0.56
CA MET A 164 -12.67 18.73 0.52
C MET A 164 -12.92 17.77 1.67
N ASP A 165 -12.74 16.47 1.46
CA ASP A 165 -13.07 15.44 2.44
C ASP A 165 -12.19 14.18 2.30
N GLU A 166 -12.26 13.33 3.32
CA GLU A 166 -11.51 12.07 3.41
C GLU A 166 -11.80 11.13 2.23
N ASP A 167 -13.07 11.01 1.83
CA ASP A 167 -13.48 10.09 0.76
C ASP A 167 -12.85 10.49 -0.59
N GLN A 168 -12.81 11.79 -0.88
CA GLN A 168 -12.14 12.31 -2.08
C GLN A 168 -10.65 12.04 -2.05
N VAL A 169 -9.98 12.23 -0.91
CA VAL A 169 -8.55 11.93 -0.77
C VAL A 169 -8.30 10.43 -0.95
N ARG A 170 -9.10 9.56 -0.35
CA ARG A 170 -9.01 8.11 -0.53
C ARG A 170 -9.22 7.70 -1.99
N ALA A 171 -10.22 8.25 -2.67
CA ALA A 171 -10.48 8.01 -4.09
C ALA A 171 -9.30 8.48 -4.97
N PHE A 172 -8.73 9.63 -4.68
CA PHE A 172 -7.55 10.14 -5.37
C PHE A 172 -6.33 9.22 -5.17
N LEU A 173 -6.03 8.82 -3.93
CA LEU A 173 -4.92 7.91 -3.63
C LEU A 173 -5.10 6.55 -4.35
N ASN A 174 -6.33 6.04 -4.43
CA ASN A 174 -6.63 4.83 -5.22
C ASN A 174 -6.39 5.04 -6.72
N THR A 175 -6.69 6.23 -7.25
CA THR A 175 -6.37 6.62 -8.63
C THR A 175 -4.86 6.65 -8.85
N VAL A 176 -4.11 7.26 -7.95
CA VAL A 176 -2.63 7.28 -7.98
C VAL A 176 -2.06 5.86 -7.95
N ARG A 177 -2.59 4.99 -7.08
CA ARG A 177 -2.23 3.55 -7.08
C ARG A 177 -2.39 2.94 -8.46
N SER A 178 -3.54 3.13 -9.07
CA SER A 178 -3.81 2.60 -10.42
C SER A 178 -2.82 3.14 -11.45
N GLN A 179 -2.54 4.43 -11.42
CA GLN A 179 -1.57 5.06 -12.32
C GLN A 179 -0.15 4.51 -12.13
N LEU A 180 0.28 4.28 -10.88
CA LEU A 180 1.58 3.68 -10.56
C LEU A 180 1.69 2.25 -11.09
N LEU A 181 0.64 1.45 -10.93
CA LEU A 181 0.59 0.05 -11.37
C LEU A 181 0.54 -0.09 -12.91
N HIS A 182 -0.09 0.83 -13.61
CA HIS A 182 -0.22 0.80 -15.07
C HIS A 182 0.77 1.72 -15.80
N GLY A 183 1.67 2.39 -15.08
CA GLY A 183 2.68 3.25 -15.70
C GLY A 183 2.16 4.60 -16.19
N ASN A 184 0.95 5.01 -15.80
CA ASN A 184 0.22 6.16 -16.35
C ASN A 184 0.53 7.49 -15.63
N ILE A 185 1.58 7.57 -14.81
CA ILE A 185 2.06 8.84 -14.27
C ILE A 185 2.76 9.62 -15.38
N LYS A 186 2.38 10.88 -15.57
CA LYS A 186 3.00 11.77 -16.57
C LYS A 186 4.51 11.89 -16.36
N ASP A 187 5.27 11.99 -17.44
CA ASP A 187 6.74 12.02 -17.36
C ASP A 187 7.27 13.24 -16.60
N GLU A 188 6.62 14.38 -16.74
CA GLU A 188 6.95 15.62 -16.04
C GLU A 188 6.93 15.46 -14.51
N ILE A 189 6.03 14.62 -13.98
CA ILE A 189 5.92 14.30 -12.56
C ILE A 189 7.08 13.41 -12.09
N LYS A 190 7.64 12.59 -12.99
CA LYS A 190 8.74 11.65 -12.72
C LYS A 190 10.13 12.26 -12.92
N LEU A 191 10.23 13.48 -13.42
CA LEU A 191 11.51 14.14 -13.69
C LEU A 191 12.29 14.36 -12.39
N GLN A 192 13.61 14.22 -12.50
CA GLN A 192 14.54 14.34 -11.38
C GLN A 192 15.12 15.77 -11.24
N GLN A 193 14.88 16.62 -12.24
CA GLN A 193 15.41 17.99 -12.29
C GLN A 193 14.86 18.85 -11.15
N GLU A 194 15.69 19.77 -10.66
CA GLU A 194 15.23 20.85 -9.77
C GLU A 194 14.07 21.60 -10.43
N ILE A 195 13.10 21.98 -9.62
CA ILE A 195 11.90 22.65 -10.07
C ILE A 195 12.17 24.14 -10.08
N ASP A 196 11.90 24.83 -11.19
CA ASP A 196 11.40 26.18 -11.12
C ASP A 196 9.98 26.08 -10.55
N GLU A 197 9.80 26.50 -9.30
CA GLU A 197 8.53 26.34 -8.58
C GLU A 197 7.39 27.11 -9.27
N ALA A 198 7.67 28.28 -9.86
CA ALA A 198 6.66 29.07 -10.54
C ALA A 198 6.19 28.36 -11.83
N GLU A 199 7.12 27.88 -12.64
CA GLU A 199 6.82 27.16 -13.87
C GLU A 199 6.05 25.87 -13.57
N TYR A 200 6.47 25.10 -12.56
CA TYR A 200 5.83 23.84 -12.23
C TYR A 200 4.44 24.02 -11.63
N ASN A 201 4.24 25.03 -10.77
CA ASN A 201 2.93 25.37 -10.24
C ASN A 201 1.96 25.81 -11.36
N ASP A 202 2.47 26.53 -12.35
CA ASP A 202 1.68 26.93 -13.52
C ASP A 202 1.31 25.72 -14.40
N TRP A 203 2.24 24.77 -14.54
CA TRP A 203 1.98 23.50 -15.22
C TRP A 203 0.92 22.66 -14.47
N LEU A 204 1.01 22.57 -13.12
CA LEU A 204 0.03 21.86 -12.29
C LEU A 204 -1.38 22.43 -12.50
N LYS A 205 -1.56 23.75 -12.40
CA LYS A 205 -2.86 24.40 -12.62
C LYS A 205 -3.50 24.13 -13.98
N LYS A 206 -2.68 23.86 -15.01
CA LYS A 206 -3.15 23.60 -16.38
C LYS A 206 -3.42 22.13 -16.65
N ASN A 207 -2.90 21.19 -15.86
CA ASN A 207 -2.85 19.76 -16.18
C ASN A 207 -3.49 18.85 -15.14
N ILE A 208 -3.93 19.42 -14.04
CA ILE A 208 -4.66 18.80 -12.94
C ILE A 208 -5.96 19.55 -12.71
#